data_1f2318ec1bc982c16618c74b5f83080c
#
_entry.id   1f2318ec1bc982c16618c74b5f83080c
#
_cell.length_a   1.000
_cell.length_b   1.000
_cell.length_c   1.000
_cell.angle_alpha   90.00
_cell.angle_beta   90.00
_cell.angle_gamma   90.00
#
_symmetry.space_group_name_H-M   'P 1'
#
loop_
_entity.id
_entity.type
_entity.pdbx_description
1 polymer ?
#
loop_
_entity_poly.entity_id
_entity_poly.type
_entity_poly.pdbx_seq_one_letter_code
_entity_poly.pdbx_strand_id
1 'polypeptide(L)'
;MNMEELLAQESLPDIQERTTVKGKVIQVNRDEAYVDIGYKQEIAIPKRELAYPAPESAEDVVKVGDVIDVYVVSLGGDNGGILSKVKADRMVAWTEMEKKKEAGETVQAHITQVVKGGLVASVEGLRGFIPASQMELHFVKDLSIYVGQTVEAEIIEIDVHKQRLVLSRRSLLEAERAKKEEEVFSTLEAGQTVRGTVKRLVDYGAFIDIGGVDGLAHISDLAWHRVKHPSDVLEVGQELDVYVKSVDPENKRISLSVKDTMRDPWYDSAEKYSEGQIIEGKVIKLTDFGAFMEIEPGFDGLIPMGELADKRIERA
;
A
#
# COMPACT_ATOMS: atom_id res chain seq x y z
N MET A 1 -23.03 61.74 -13.26
CA MET A 1 -22.65 60.48 -13.92
C MET A 1 -21.99 60.85 -15.24
N ASN A 2 -20.69 60.67 -15.31
CA ASN A 2 -19.89 61.07 -16.47
C ASN A 2 -19.98 59.98 -17.55
N MET A 3 -20.01 60.39 -18.83
CA MET A 3 -20.10 59.50 -19.99
C MET A 3 -18.92 58.49 -20.03
N GLU A 4 -17.78 58.85 -19.41
CA GLU A 4 -16.63 57.96 -19.23
C GLU A 4 -16.87 56.82 -18.22
N GLU A 5 -17.70 57.03 -17.18
CA GLU A 5 -18.10 55.99 -16.23
C GLU A 5 -19.10 54.99 -16.86
N LEU A 6 -19.92 55.41 -17.78
CA LEU A 6 -20.80 54.51 -18.53
C LEU A 6 -20.07 53.70 -19.59
N LEU A 7 -19.00 54.26 -20.21
CA LEU A 7 -18.14 53.52 -21.15
C LEU A 7 -17.20 52.54 -20.45
N ALA A 8 -16.84 52.78 -19.19
CA ALA A 8 -16.06 51.85 -18.41
C ALA A 8 -16.88 50.63 -17.91
N GLN A 9 -18.21 50.72 -17.87
CA GLN A 9 -19.12 49.60 -17.55
C GLN A 9 -19.44 48.70 -18.77
N GLU A 10 -19.16 49.16 -20.00
CA GLU A 10 -19.33 48.38 -21.24
C GLU A 10 -18.01 47.86 -21.85
N SER A 11 -16.94 47.72 -21.06
CA SER A 11 -15.80 46.97 -21.54
C SER A 11 -16.23 45.51 -21.63
N LEU A 12 -16.58 45.07 -22.86
CA LEU A 12 -16.77 43.66 -23.18
C LEU A 12 -15.54 42.90 -22.64
N PRO A 13 -15.73 41.85 -21.87
CA PRO A 13 -14.61 41.05 -21.39
C PRO A 13 -13.77 40.63 -22.61
N ASP A 14 -12.45 40.85 -22.55
CA ASP A 14 -11.51 40.41 -23.59
C ASP A 14 -11.47 38.90 -23.63
N ILE A 15 -12.47 38.30 -24.28
CA ILE A 15 -12.64 36.86 -24.38
C ILE A 15 -11.65 36.36 -25.42
N GLN A 16 -10.64 35.61 -24.95
CA GLN A 16 -9.62 35.03 -25.80
C GLN A 16 -9.95 33.57 -26.13
N GLU A 17 -9.54 33.16 -27.32
CA GLU A 17 -9.59 31.74 -27.69
C GLU A 17 -8.71 30.89 -26.73
N ARG A 18 -9.11 29.66 -26.50
CA ARG A 18 -8.45 28.70 -25.62
C ARG A 18 -8.46 29.05 -24.12
N THR A 19 -9.46 29.83 -23.70
CA THR A 19 -9.71 30.14 -22.28
C THR A 19 -11.04 29.57 -21.83
N THR A 20 -11.18 29.35 -20.53
CA THR A 20 -12.44 28.96 -19.90
C THR A 20 -13.12 30.21 -19.38
N VAL A 21 -14.40 30.40 -19.76
CA VAL A 21 -15.23 31.53 -19.34
C VAL A 21 -16.55 31.01 -18.80
N LYS A 22 -17.21 31.82 -17.97
CA LYS A 22 -18.58 31.54 -17.52
C LYS A 22 -19.55 32.02 -18.56
N GLY A 23 -20.46 31.16 -18.96
CA GLY A 23 -21.52 31.47 -19.90
C GLY A 23 -22.90 31.18 -19.32
N LYS A 24 -23.88 32.01 -19.66
CA LYS A 24 -25.27 31.81 -19.27
C LYS A 24 -26.04 31.15 -20.39
N VAL A 25 -26.71 30.04 -20.06
CA VAL A 25 -27.56 29.33 -21.02
C VAL A 25 -28.85 30.16 -21.27
N ILE A 26 -29.04 30.55 -22.52
CA ILE A 26 -30.19 31.35 -22.90
C ILE A 26 -31.31 30.52 -23.51
N GLN A 27 -30.94 29.54 -24.34
CA GLN A 27 -31.89 28.67 -25.00
C GLN A 27 -31.31 27.26 -25.06
N VAL A 28 -32.17 26.26 -24.91
CA VAL A 28 -31.79 24.84 -25.04
C VAL A 28 -32.75 24.18 -26.03
N ASN A 29 -32.19 23.47 -26.99
CA ASN A 29 -32.90 22.62 -27.93
C ASN A 29 -32.49 21.16 -27.70
N ARG A 30 -33.09 20.21 -28.38
CA ARG A 30 -32.77 18.79 -28.28
C ARG A 30 -31.29 18.48 -28.62
N ASP A 31 -30.71 19.19 -29.61
CA ASP A 31 -29.38 18.85 -30.15
C ASP A 31 -28.29 19.85 -29.75
N GLU A 32 -28.64 21.03 -29.25
CA GLU A 32 -27.71 22.12 -28.90
C GLU A 32 -28.24 23.05 -27.82
N ALA A 33 -27.34 23.72 -27.10
CA ALA A 33 -27.64 24.78 -26.15
C ALA A 33 -26.96 26.08 -26.59
N TYR A 34 -27.69 27.20 -26.52
CA TYR A 34 -27.15 28.51 -26.81
C TYR A 34 -26.71 29.19 -25.53
N VAL A 35 -25.48 29.66 -25.55
CA VAL A 35 -24.83 30.23 -24.37
C VAL A 35 -24.31 31.62 -24.68
N ASP A 36 -24.67 32.56 -23.83
CA ASP A 36 -24.12 33.92 -23.81
C ASP A 36 -22.87 33.95 -22.91
N ILE A 37 -21.76 34.30 -23.49
CA ILE A 37 -20.47 34.47 -22.80
C ILE A 37 -20.06 35.95 -22.70
N GLY A 38 -20.96 36.88 -23.04
CA GLY A 38 -20.66 38.31 -23.15
C GLY A 38 -19.92 38.68 -24.45
N TYR A 39 -19.99 37.83 -25.48
CA TYR A 39 -19.45 38.12 -26.80
C TYR A 39 -20.53 38.73 -27.70
N LYS A 40 -20.16 39.10 -28.93
CA LYS A 40 -21.06 39.82 -29.89
C LYS A 40 -22.37 39.09 -30.21
N GLN A 41 -22.39 37.79 -30.05
CA GLN A 41 -23.54 36.93 -30.29
C GLN A 41 -23.51 35.69 -29.42
N GLU A 42 -24.65 35.06 -29.27
CA GLU A 42 -24.81 33.77 -28.59
C GLU A 42 -24.15 32.66 -29.41
N ILE A 43 -23.49 31.73 -28.72
CA ILE A 43 -22.78 30.64 -29.39
C ILE A 43 -23.46 29.32 -29.04
N ALA A 44 -23.69 28.48 -30.06
CA ALA A 44 -24.30 27.18 -29.91
C ALA A 44 -23.25 26.13 -29.42
N ILE A 45 -23.62 25.32 -28.44
CA ILE A 45 -22.86 24.20 -27.99
C ILE A 45 -23.63 22.93 -28.39
N PRO A 46 -23.11 22.10 -29.31
CA PRO A 46 -23.75 20.83 -29.67
C PRO A 46 -23.76 19.86 -28.48
N LYS A 47 -24.77 19.01 -28.38
CA LYS A 47 -24.93 18.04 -27.27
C LYS A 47 -23.71 17.16 -26.99
N ARG A 48 -22.92 16.83 -28.01
CA ARG A 48 -21.65 16.06 -27.87
C ARG A 48 -20.57 16.84 -27.14
N GLU A 49 -20.66 18.18 -27.09
CA GLU A 49 -19.72 19.06 -26.39
C GLU A 49 -20.26 19.54 -25.03
N LEU A 50 -21.50 19.14 -24.66
CA LEU A 50 -22.11 19.45 -23.36
C LEU A 50 -21.75 18.42 -22.29
N ALA A 51 -21.74 17.14 -22.63
CA ALA A 51 -21.36 16.06 -21.70
C ALA A 51 -20.73 14.85 -22.42
N TYR A 52 -20.01 14.03 -21.68
CA TYR A 52 -19.45 12.76 -22.14
C TYR A 52 -19.82 11.62 -21.16
N PRO A 53 -20.46 10.51 -21.62
CA PRO A 53 -20.91 10.24 -22.98
C PRO A 53 -21.98 11.24 -23.45
N ALA A 54 -22.13 11.41 -24.80
CA ALA A 54 -23.06 12.35 -25.37
C ALA A 54 -24.49 12.04 -24.89
N PRO A 55 -25.25 13.01 -24.38
CA PRO A 55 -26.61 12.82 -23.88
C PRO A 55 -27.61 12.60 -25.03
N GLU A 56 -28.78 12.06 -24.72
CA GLU A 56 -29.85 11.92 -25.69
C GLU A 56 -30.43 13.29 -26.09
N SER A 57 -30.56 14.20 -25.12
CA SER A 57 -30.98 15.58 -25.31
C SER A 57 -30.06 16.55 -24.56
N ALA A 58 -29.83 17.73 -25.08
CA ALA A 58 -29.13 18.81 -24.38
C ALA A 58 -29.89 19.30 -23.14
N GLU A 59 -31.21 19.16 -23.13
CA GLU A 59 -32.10 19.53 -22.01
C GLU A 59 -31.87 18.68 -20.76
N ASP A 60 -31.30 17.48 -20.92
CA ASP A 60 -30.95 16.55 -19.81
C ASP A 60 -29.75 17.05 -19.04
N VAL A 61 -28.90 17.89 -19.63
CA VAL A 61 -27.61 18.32 -19.06
C VAL A 61 -27.67 19.76 -18.55
N VAL A 62 -28.34 20.66 -19.28
CA VAL A 62 -28.38 22.08 -18.96
C VAL A 62 -29.80 22.63 -19.12
N LYS A 63 -30.13 23.65 -18.32
CA LYS A 63 -31.41 24.33 -18.36
C LYS A 63 -31.23 25.82 -18.69
N VAL A 64 -32.25 26.42 -19.26
CA VAL A 64 -32.25 27.85 -19.51
C VAL A 64 -32.10 28.63 -18.21
N GLY A 65 -31.13 29.54 -18.19
CA GLY A 65 -30.76 30.32 -17.02
C GLY A 65 -29.55 29.79 -16.23
N ASP A 66 -29.09 28.57 -16.51
CA ASP A 66 -27.90 28.00 -15.85
C ASP A 66 -26.64 28.78 -16.24
N VAL A 67 -25.74 28.97 -15.28
CA VAL A 67 -24.42 29.52 -15.52
C VAL A 67 -23.43 28.34 -15.51
N ILE A 68 -22.80 28.12 -16.65
CA ILE A 68 -21.89 27.00 -16.89
C ILE A 68 -20.50 27.50 -17.29
N ASP A 69 -19.47 26.75 -16.90
CA ASP A 69 -18.12 26.99 -17.40
C ASP A 69 -17.97 26.39 -18.79
N VAL A 70 -17.51 27.21 -19.74
CA VAL A 70 -17.34 26.80 -21.14
C VAL A 70 -15.92 27.14 -21.63
N TYR A 71 -15.32 26.24 -22.37
CA TYR A 71 -14.04 26.46 -23.01
C TYR A 71 -14.24 27.04 -24.41
N VAL A 72 -13.62 28.18 -24.67
CA VAL A 72 -13.65 28.83 -25.97
C VAL A 72 -12.65 28.13 -26.91
N VAL A 73 -13.17 27.35 -27.85
CA VAL A 73 -12.31 26.63 -28.82
C VAL A 73 -11.89 27.59 -29.94
N SER A 74 -12.82 28.36 -30.46
CA SER A 74 -12.56 29.40 -31.44
C SER A 74 -13.64 30.48 -31.37
N LEU A 75 -13.26 31.70 -31.69
CA LEU A 75 -14.16 32.86 -31.83
C LEU A 75 -14.16 33.26 -33.31
N GLY A 76 -15.29 33.09 -33.99
CA GLY A 76 -15.46 33.44 -35.41
C GLY A 76 -15.93 32.27 -36.26
N GLY A 77 -16.21 32.53 -37.51
CA GLY A 77 -16.84 31.61 -38.45
C GLY A 77 -18.34 31.94 -38.67
N ASP A 78 -18.99 31.24 -39.61
CA ASP A 78 -20.40 31.47 -40.02
C ASP A 78 -21.38 31.22 -38.87
N ASN A 79 -21.00 30.47 -37.83
CA ASN A 79 -21.83 30.14 -36.67
C ASN A 79 -21.39 30.85 -35.37
N GLY A 80 -20.58 31.92 -35.44
CA GLY A 80 -20.23 32.74 -34.28
C GLY A 80 -19.17 32.24 -33.34
N GLY A 81 -18.69 31.01 -33.49
CA GLY A 81 -17.64 30.38 -32.64
C GLY A 81 -17.97 28.96 -32.24
N ILE A 82 -17.04 28.33 -31.55
CA ILE A 82 -17.21 26.98 -31.02
C ILE A 82 -16.85 26.98 -29.52
N LEU A 83 -17.80 26.54 -28.72
CA LEU A 83 -17.63 26.33 -27.28
C LEU A 83 -17.72 24.85 -26.94
N SER A 84 -17.07 24.44 -25.83
CA SER A 84 -17.14 23.09 -25.32
C SER A 84 -17.18 23.09 -23.79
N LYS A 85 -18.27 22.58 -23.23
CA LYS A 85 -18.39 22.33 -21.79
C LYS A 85 -17.54 21.15 -21.38
N VAL A 86 -17.50 20.09 -22.16
CA VAL A 86 -16.65 18.89 -21.89
C VAL A 86 -15.18 19.26 -21.72
N LYS A 87 -14.66 20.21 -22.53
CA LYS A 87 -13.28 20.67 -22.38
C LYS A 87 -13.11 21.55 -21.13
N ALA A 88 -14.08 22.39 -20.81
CA ALA A 88 -14.06 23.20 -19.59
C ALA A 88 -14.05 22.31 -18.35
N ASP A 89 -14.98 21.36 -18.26
CA ASP A 89 -15.08 20.41 -17.14
C ASP A 89 -13.76 19.62 -16.97
N ARG A 90 -13.14 19.19 -18.09
CA ARG A 90 -11.82 18.55 -18.03
C ARG A 90 -10.73 19.46 -17.48
N MET A 91 -10.68 20.73 -17.88
CA MET A 91 -9.68 21.67 -17.35
C MET A 91 -9.88 21.93 -15.87
N VAL A 92 -11.12 22.05 -15.41
CA VAL A 92 -11.44 22.17 -13.99
C VAL A 92 -10.96 20.91 -13.25
N ALA A 93 -11.29 19.71 -13.76
CA ALA A 93 -10.85 18.45 -13.16
C ALA A 93 -9.31 18.35 -13.10
N TRP A 94 -8.57 18.80 -14.13
CA TRP A 94 -7.11 18.85 -14.09
C TRP A 94 -6.59 19.80 -13.03
N THR A 95 -7.18 20.98 -12.88
CA THR A 95 -6.78 21.96 -11.85
C THR A 95 -7.07 21.42 -10.43
N GLU A 96 -8.18 20.69 -10.26
CA GLU A 96 -8.50 20.01 -9.01
C GLU A 96 -7.49 18.90 -8.68
N MET A 97 -7.09 18.11 -9.69
CA MET A 97 -6.03 17.11 -9.51
C MET A 97 -4.69 17.73 -9.14
N GLU A 98 -4.33 18.88 -9.72
CA GLU A 98 -3.11 19.62 -9.32
C GLU A 98 -3.16 20.05 -7.86
N LYS A 99 -4.29 20.60 -7.41
CA LYS A 99 -4.50 20.98 -6.00
C LYS A 99 -4.42 19.78 -5.06
N LYS A 100 -5.06 18.65 -5.43
CA LYS A 100 -5.00 17.40 -4.66
C LYS A 100 -3.56 16.87 -4.57
N LYS A 101 -2.79 16.95 -5.68
CA LYS A 101 -1.38 16.58 -5.68
C LYS A 101 -0.55 17.46 -4.74
N GLU A 102 -0.73 18.79 -4.77
CA GLU A 102 -0.03 19.72 -3.88
C GLU A 102 -0.40 19.51 -2.41
N ALA A 103 -1.65 19.15 -2.13
CA ALA A 103 -2.12 18.82 -0.80
C ALA A 103 -1.70 17.42 -0.33
N GLY A 104 -1.16 16.57 -1.22
CA GLY A 104 -0.83 15.17 -0.90
C GLY A 104 -2.06 14.31 -0.64
N GLU A 105 -3.20 14.67 -1.23
CA GLU A 105 -4.45 13.94 -1.04
C GLU A 105 -4.51 12.68 -1.92
N THR A 106 -5.15 11.65 -1.39
CA THR A 106 -5.41 10.42 -2.12
C THR A 106 -6.61 10.56 -3.04
N VAL A 107 -6.59 9.84 -4.15
CA VAL A 107 -7.69 9.81 -5.13
C VAL A 107 -8.19 8.39 -5.34
N GLN A 108 -9.49 8.26 -5.59
CA GLN A 108 -10.11 6.99 -5.94
C GLN A 108 -9.91 6.71 -7.43
N ALA A 109 -9.15 5.68 -7.75
CA ALA A 109 -8.82 5.26 -9.10
C ALA A 109 -9.59 3.99 -9.47
N HIS A 110 -10.56 4.09 -10.37
CA HIS A 110 -11.28 2.92 -10.89
C HIS A 110 -10.51 2.29 -12.05
N ILE A 111 -10.06 1.06 -11.87
CA ILE A 111 -9.22 0.35 -12.85
C ILE A 111 -10.08 -0.18 -13.99
N THR A 112 -9.83 0.32 -15.20
CA THR A 112 -10.61 -0.01 -16.39
C THR A 112 -10.00 -1.12 -17.24
N GLN A 113 -8.67 -1.13 -17.39
CA GLN A 113 -7.98 -2.11 -18.22
C GLN A 113 -6.50 -2.27 -17.88
N VAL A 114 -5.93 -3.42 -18.24
CA VAL A 114 -4.49 -3.70 -18.19
C VAL A 114 -3.85 -3.31 -19.51
N VAL A 115 -2.68 -2.67 -19.45
CA VAL A 115 -1.85 -2.35 -20.62
C VAL A 115 -0.42 -2.81 -20.41
N LYS A 116 0.38 -2.80 -21.46
CA LYS A 116 1.80 -3.11 -21.35
C LYS A 116 2.52 -2.13 -20.42
N GLY A 117 2.92 -2.61 -19.27
CA GLY A 117 3.66 -1.82 -18.26
C GLY A 117 2.83 -1.29 -17.09
N GLY A 118 1.51 -1.53 -17.04
CA GLY A 118 0.68 -1.09 -15.90
C GLY A 118 -0.81 -1.17 -16.13
N LEU A 119 -1.54 -0.38 -15.40
CA LEU A 119 -2.98 -0.29 -15.38
C LEU A 119 -3.46 1.07 -15.84
N VAL A 120 -4.58 1.11 -16.55
CA VAL A 120 -5.32 2.33 -16.83
C VAL A 120 -6.46 2.45 -15.85
N ALA A 121 -6.56 3.59 -15.21
CA ALA A 121 -7.62 3.89 -14.27
C ALA A 121 -8.39 5.15 -14.71
N SER A 122 -9.63 5.25 -14.27
CA SER A 122 -10.45 6.46 -14.38
C SER A 122 -10.50 7.14 -13.00
N VAL A 123 -10.13 8.42 -12.94
CA VAL A 123 -10.18 9.25 -11.75
C VAL A 123 -10.99 10.48 -12.08
N GLU A 124 -12.18 10.60 -11.52
CA GLU A 124 -13.10 11.74 -11.76
C GLU A 124 -13.31 12.06 -13.25
N GLY A 125 -13.38 11.01 -14.09
CA GLY A 125 -13.53 11.15 -15.54
C GLY A 125 -12.23 11.40 -16.32
N LEU A 126 -11.11 11.59 -15.64
CA LEU A 126 -9.78 11.69 -16.26
C LEU A 126 -9.15 10.31 -16.40
N ARG A 127 -8.33 10.16 -17.45
CA ARG A 127 -7.57 8.94 -17.68
C ARG A 127 -6.27 8.98 -16.90
N GLY A 128 -6.13 8.12 -15.87
CA GLY A 128 -4.90 7.89 -15.12
C GLY A 128 -4.17 6.64 -15.58
N PHE A 129 -2.87 6.58 -15.26
CA PHE A 129 -2.00 5.44 -15.49
C PHE A 129 -1.28 5.07 -14.19
N ILE A 130 -1.34 3.79 -13.81
CA ILE A 130 -0.60 3.24 -12.67
C ILE A 130 0.46 2.29 -13.24
N PRO A 131 1.75 2.62 -13.17
CA PRO A 131 2.82 1.69 -13.55
C PRO A 131 2.73 0.40 -12.73
N ALA A 132 3.07 -0.75 -13.32
CA ALA A 132 3.05 -2.04 -12.63
C ALA A 132 3.89 -2.04 -11.34
N SER A 133 5.02 -1.33 -11.33
CA SER A 133 5.89 -1.16 -10.17
C SER A 133 5.32 -0.27 -9.06
N GLN A 134 4.26 0.49 -9.37
CA GLN A 134 3.61 1.44 -8.45
C GLN A 134 2.26 0.92 -7.92
N MET A 135 1.90 -0.33 -8.22
CA MET A 135 0.64 -0.91 -7.79
C MET A 135 0.75 -1.56 -6.41
N GLU A 136 1.80 -2.35 -6.17
CA GLU A 136 2.01 -3.10 -4.94
C GLU A 136 3.46 -2.97 -4.44
N LEU A 137 3.68 -3.33 -3.17
CA LEU A 137 5.03 -3.39 -2.56
C LEU A 137 5.90 -4.47 -3.22
N HIS A 138 5.27 -5.55 -3.69
CA HIS A 138 5.93 -6.69 -4.34
C HIS A 138 5.57 -6.74 -5.82
N PHE A 139 6.40 -7.42 -6.59
CA PHE A 139 6.10 -7.65 -8.01
C PHE A 139 4.88 -8.57 -8.18
N VAL A 140 3.84 -8.05 -8.81
CA VAL A 140 2.62 -8.80 -9.15
C VAL A 140 2.73 -9.30 -10.57
N LYS A 141 2.64 -10.62 -10.76
CA LYS A 141 2.72 -11.26 -12.08
C LYS A 141 1.47 -11.00 -12.93
N ASP A 142 0.31 -10.98 -12.30
CA ASP A 142 -0.98 -10.81 -12.98
C ASP A 142 -1.71 -9.58 -12.43
N LEU A 143 -1.76 -8.54 -13.24
CA LEU A 143 -2.45 -7.29 -12.92
C LEU A 143 -3.95 -7.33 -13.26
N SER A 144 -4.42 -8.38 -13.95
CA SER A 144 -5.83 -8.48 -14.39
C SER A 144 -6.81 -8.62 -13.23
N ILE A 145 -6.35 -9.10 -12.08
CA ILE A 145 -7.15 -9.21 -10.85
C ILE A 145 -7.70 -7.88 -10.34
N TYR A 146 -7.06 -6.77 -10.69
CA TYR A 146 -7.46 -5.43 -10.26
C TYR A 146 -8.48 -4.77 -11.20
N VAL A 147 -8.72 -5.32 -12.38
CA VAL A 147 -9.67 -4.75 -13.35
C VAL A 147 -11.09 -4.75 -12.77
N GLY A 148 -11.75 -3.59 -12.84
CA GLY A 148 -13.07 -3.37 -12.25
C GLY A 148 -13.04 -2.99 -10.77
N GLN A 149 -11.88 -2.99 -10.12
CA GLN A 149 -11.75 -2.53 -8.73
C GLN A 149 -11.48 -1.03 -8.67
N THR A 150 -11.89 -0.43 -7.57
CA THR A 150 -11.53 0.94 -7.21
C THR A 150 -10.45 0.87 -6.13
N VAL A 151 -9.33 1.53 -6.37
CA VAL A 151 -8.19 1.57 -5.45
C VAL A 151 -7.87 3.01 -5.09
N GLU A 152 -7.39 3.21 -3.88
CA GLU A 152 -6.81 4.47 -3.46
C GLU A 152 -5.40 4.60 -4.01
N ALA A 153 -5.08 5.76 -4.55
CA ALA A 153 -3.77 6.05 -5.10
C ALA A 153 -3.39 7.51 -4.88
N GLU A 154 -2.09 7.76 -4.81
CA GLU A 154 -1.50 9.08 -4.73
C GLU A 154 -1.09 9.54 -6.13
N ILE A 155 -1.13 10.84 -6.37
CA ILE A 155 -0.76 11.43 -7.66
C ILE A 155 0.75 11.70 -7.67
N ILE A 156 1.50 10.98 -8.52
CA ILE A 156 2.94 11.21 -8.68
C ILE A 156 3.21 12.34 -9.68
N GLU A 157 2.62 12.25 -10.86
CA GLU A 157 2.90 13.15 -11.97
C GLU A 157 1.60 13.60 -12.65
N ILE A 158 1.53 14.89 -12.94
CA ILE A 158 0.46 15.49 -13.73
C ILE A 158 1.10 16.25 -14.87
N ASP A 159 0.65 15.98 -16.09
CA ASP A 159 0.98 16.75 -17.30
C ASP A 159 -0.33 17.09 -18.01
N VAL A 160 -0.83 18.31 -17.75
CA VAL A 160 -2.09 18.80 -18.30
C VAL A 160 -2.03 18.90 -19.82
N HIS A 161 -0.85 19.31 -20.37
CA HIS A 161 -0.69 19.48 -21.82
C HIS A 161 -0.75 18.14 -22.56
N LYS A 162 -0.15 17.10 -21.99
CA LYS A 162 -0.17 15.73 -22.55
C LYS A 162 -1.35 14.91 -22.06
N GLN A 163 -2.21 15.48 -21.19
CA GLN A 163 -3.33 14.81 -20.56
C GLN A 163 -2.89 13.49 -19.89
N ARG A 164 -1.78 13.55 -19.15
CA ARG A 164 -1.18 12.40 -18.49
C ARG A 164 -1.26 12.57 -16.98
N LEU A 165 -1.89 11.59 -16.33
CA LEU A 165 -1.99 11.47 -14.88
C LEU A 165 -1.34 10.16 -14.46
N VAL A 166 -0.26 10.22 -13.68
CA VAL A 166 0.43 9.03 -13.17
C VAL A 166 0.15 8.90 -11.68
N LEU A 167 -0.28 7.72 -11.28
CA LEU A 167 -0.71 7.39 -9.94
C LEU A 167 0.15 6.30 -9.33
N SER A 168 0.24 6.28 -7.99
CA SER A 168 0.88 5.25 -7.19
C SER A 168 -0.01 4.81 -6.05
N ARG A 169 -0.23 3.52 -5.96
CA ARG A 169 -0.78 2.89 -4.75
C ARG A 169 0.34 2.49 -3.80
N ARG A 170 1.50 2.16 -4.35
CA ARG A 170 2.67 1.73 -3.59
C ARG A 170 3.10 2.76 -2.54
N SER A 171 3.11 4.05 -2.86
CA SER A 171 3.46 5.12 -1.91
C SER A 171 2.55 5.13 -0.68
N LEU A 172 1.24 4.89 -0.87
CA LEU A 172 0.29 4.76 0.25
C LEU A 172 0.57 3.52 1.09
N LEU A 173 0.78 2.38 0.45
CA LEU A 173 1.10 1.13 1.15
C LEU A 173 2.43 1.23 1.93
N GLU A 174 3.43 1.92 1.38
CA GLU A 174 4.69 2.22 2.07
C GLU A 174 4.48 3.14 3.27
N ALA A 175 3.66 4.18 3.13
CA ALA A 175 3.32 5.09 4.22
C ALA A 175 2.50 4.40 5.33
N GLU A 176 1.53 3.57 4.96
CA GLU A 176 0.75 2.76 5.91
C GLU A 176 1.65 1.75 6.65
N ARG A 177 2.55 1.10 5.91
CA ARG A 177 3.52 0.19 6.49
C ARG A 177 4.45 0.92 7.47
N ALA A 178 4.98 2.08 7.08
CA ALA A 178 5.84 2.88 7.94
C ALA A 178 5.14 3.31 9.23
N LYS A 179 3.87 3.72 9.15
CA LYS A 179 3.06 4.05 10.35
C LYS A 179 2.86 2.84 11.26
N LYS A 180 2.49 1.68 10.69
CA LYS A 180 2.35 0.44 11.45
C LYS A 180 3.68 0.01 12.08
N GLU A 181 4.79 0.12 11.34
CA GLU A 181 6.13 -0.12 11.89
C GLU A 181 6.41 0.78 13.08
N GLU A 182 6.16 2.08 12.98
CA GLU A 182 6.38 3.04 14.06
C GLU A 182 5.49 2.75 15.28
N GLU A 183 4.21 2.42 15.07
CA GLU A 183 3.30 2.00 16.13
C GLU A 183 3.80 0.74 16.85
N VAL A 184 4.23 -0.25 16.10
CA VAL A 184 4.76 -1.50 16.65
C VAL A 184 6.05 -1.22 17.45
N PHE A 185 6.99 -0.44 16.91
CA PHE A 185 8.22 -0.08 17.64
C PHE A 185 7.98 0.78 18.89
N SER A 186 6.92 1.58 18.91
CA SER A 186 6.54 2.37 20.07
C SER A 186 5.86 1.59 21.18
N THR A 187 5.19 0.48 20.81
CA THR A 187 4.36 -0.33 21.74
C THR A 187 5.12 -1.55 22.24
N LEU A 188 6.11 -2.04 21.46
CA LEU A 188 6.88 -3.22 21.80
C LEU A 188 8.00 -2.90 22.80
N GLU A 189 7.96 -3.59 23.94
CA GLU A 189 9.02 -3.55 24.93
C GLU A 189 9.72 -4.91 25.00
N ALA A 190 11.03 -4.90 25.28
CA ALA A 190 11.77 -6.11 25.58
C ALA A 190 11.16 -6.79 26.83
N GLY A 191 10.98 -8.08 26.76
CA GLY A 191 10.37 -8.86 27.85
C GLY A 191 8.89 -9.23 27.63
N GLN A 192 8.24 -8.72 26.58
CA GLN A 192 6.86 -9.06 26.26
C GLN A 192 6.77 -10.33 25.42
N THR A 193 5.66 -11.05 25.58
CA THR A 193 5.28 -12.15 24.70
C THR A 193 4.20 -11.65 23.75
N VAL A 194 4.42 -11.82 22.44
CA VAL A 194 3.52 -11.38 21.38
C VAL A 194 3.23 -12.53 20.42
N ARG A 195 2.07 -12.51 19.79
CA ARG A 195 1.73 -13.48 18.76
C ARG A 195 2.31 -13.07 17.43
N GLY A 196 2.97 -14.00 16.76
CA GLY A 196 3.59 -13.78 15.46
C GLY A 196 3.30 -14.91 14.47
N THR A 197 3.51 -14.62 13.19
CA THR A 197 3.36 -15.58 12.09
C THR A 197 4.68 -15.77 11.37
N VAL A 198 5.11 -17.01 11.17
CA VAL A 198 6.35 -17.33 10.45
C VAL A 198 6.20 -16.99 8.97
N LYS A 199 6.94 -15.98 8.51
CA LYS A 199 6.96 -15.57 7.09
C LYS A 199 7.97 -16.35 6.27
N ARG A 200 9.15 -16.55 6.81
CA ARG A 200 10.26 -17.13 6.06
C ARG A 200 11.25 -17.82 7.01
N LEU A 201 11.74 -18.98 6.58
CA LEU A 201 12.82 -19.72 7.24
C LEU A 201 14.11 -19.53 6.46
N VAL A 202 15.23 -19.33 7.16
CA VAL A 202 16.58 -19.19 6.61
C VAL A 202 17.55 -20.01 7.47
N ASP A 203 18.73 -20.35 6.97
CA ASP A 203 19.69 -21.24 7.64
C ASP A 203 20.06 -20.82 9.07
N TYR A 204 20.08 -19.52 9.35
CA TYR A 204 20.45 -18.96 10.65
C TYR A 204 19.26 -18.61 11.55
N GLY A 205 17.99 -18.81 11.11
CA GLY A 205 16.82 -18.50 11.93
C GLY A 205 15.52 -18.40 11.16
N ALA A 206 14.51 -17.84 11.82
CA ALA A 206 13.19 -17.61 11.29
C ALA A 206 12.80 -16.13 11.32
N PHE A 207 12.23 -15.62 10.24
CA PHE A 207 11.58 -14.33 10.22
C PHE A 207 10.10 -14.48 10.56
N ILE A 208 9.69 -13.79 11.62
CA ILE A 208 8.35 -13.87 12.19
C ILE A 208 7.72 -12.47 12.16
N ASP A 209 6.54 -12.37 11.56
CA ASP A 209 5.75 -11.15 11.51
C ASP A 209 5.00 -10.95 12.82
N ILE A 210 5.22 -9.82 13.46
CA ILE A 210 4.59 -9.45 14.73
C ILE A 210 3.74 -8.18 14.57
N GLY A 211 2.76 -8.23 13.64
CA GLY A 211 1.85 -7.11 13.40
C GLY A 211 2.31 -6.13 12.32
N GLY A 212 2.99 -6.64 11.28
CA GLY A 212 3.47 -5.86 10.14
C GLY A 212 4.97 -5.55 10.16
N VAL A 213 5.67 -5.94 11.22
CA VAL A 213 7.12 -5.84 11.36
C VAL A 213 7.74 -7.24 11.45
N ASP A 214 8.80 -7.46 10.71
CA ASP A 214 9.51 -8.74 10.70
C ASP A 214 10.57 -8.77 11.81
N GLY A 215 10.40 -9.63 12.82
CA GLY A 215 11.41 -9.94 13.82
C GLY A 215 12.22 -11.18 13.43
N LEU A 216 13.46 -11.27 13.90
CA LEU A 216 14.35 -12.41 13.68
C LEU A 216 14.45 -13.26 14.95
N ALA A 217 14.05 -14.53 14.87
CA ALA A 217 14.38 -15.54 15.86
C ALA A 217 15.59 -16.33 15.34
N HIS A 218 16.73 -16.19 16.01
CA HIS A 218 17.95 -16.94 15.65
C HIS A 218 17.75 -18.43 15.91
N ILE A 219 18.46 -19.32 15.19
CA ILE A 219 18.32 -20.76 15.31
C ILE A 219 18.54 -21.27 16.75
N SER A 220 19.40 -20.63 17.54
CA SER A 220 19.62 -20.92 18.97
C SER A 220 18.45 -20.50 19.89
N ASP A 221 17.53 -19.69 19.38
CA ASP A 221 16.38 -19.16 20.11
C ASP A 221 15.05 -19.80 19.67
N LEU A 222 15.11 -20.83 18.81
CA LEU A 222 13.92 -21.55 18.32
C LEU A 222 13.49 -22.68 19.25
N ALA A 223 14.45 -23.42 19.83
CA ALA A 223 14.17 -24.51 20.74
C ALA A 223 15.30 -24.68 21.75
N TRP A 224 15.03 -25.45 22.85
CA TRP A 224 16.00 -25.79 23.89
C TRP A 224 16.99 -26.85 23.42
N HIS A 225 16.64 -27.69 22.42
CA HIS A 225 17.54 -28.66 21.81
C HIS A 225 18.25 -28.11 20.59
N ARG A 226 19.34 -28.77 20.19
CA ARG A 226 20.10 -28.34 19.01
C ARG A 226 19.33 -28.61 17.74
N VAL A 227 18.87 -27.51 17.08
CA VAL A 227 18.19 -27.52 15.79
C VAL A 227 19.25 -27.45 14.68
N LYS A 228 19.10 -28.25 13.64
CA LYS A 228 20.01 -28.22 12.46
C LYS A 228 19.52 -27.20 11.44
N HIS A 229 18.22 -27.16 11.21
CA HIS A 229 17.58 -26.19 10.31
C HIS A 229 16.25 -25.73 10.92
N PRO A 230 15.87 -24.46 10.81
CA PRO A 230 14.62 -23.95 11.37
C PRO A 230 13.36 -24.69 10.93
N SER A 231 13.36 -25.30 9.74
CA SER A 231 12.25 -26.13 9.25
C SER A 231 12.02 -27.44 10.04
N ASP A 232 12.95 -27.80 10.92
CA ASP A 232 12.78 -28.97 11.78
C ASP A 232 11.80 -28.69 12.94
N VAL A 233 11.58 -27.40 13.24
CA VAL A 233 10.78 -26.93 14.39
C VAL A 233 9.61 -26.05 13.98
N LEU A 234 9.74 -25.29 12.91
CA LEU A 234 8.75 -24.29 12.46
C LEU A 234 8.35 -24.48 11.00
N GLU A 235 7.11 -24.16 10.69
CA GLU A 235 6.58 -24.14 9.33
C GLU A 235 6.23 -22.72 8.89
N VAL A 236 6.39 -22.41 7.59
CA VAL A 236 5.99 -21.13 7.03
C VAL A 236 4.47 -20.99 7.09
N GLY A 237 3.98 -19.86 7.62
CA GLY A 237 2.56 -19.60 7.86
C GLY A 237 2.07 -20.05 9.23
N GLN A 238 2.92 -20.68 10.06
CA GLN A 238 2.58 -21.07 11.43
C GLN A 238 2.45 -19.84 12.31
N GLU A 239 1.38 -19.78 13.10
CA GLU A 239 1.19 -18.80 14.16
C GLU A 239 1.71 -19.35 15.48
N LEU A 240 2.50 -18.56 16.20
CA LEU A 240 3.06 -18.93 17.50
C LEU A 240 3.27 -17.69 18.38
N ASP A 241 3.37 -17.95 19.68
CA ASP A 241 3.75 -16.91 20.62
C ASP A 241 5.29 -16.80 20.65
N VAL A 242 5.79 -15.57 20.61
CA VAL A 242 7.23 -15.27 20.62
C VAL A 242 7.56 -14.25 21.71
N TYR A 243 8.69 -14.46 22.35
CA TYR A 243 9.23 -13.56 23.36
C TYR A 243 10.13 -12.53 22.71
N VAL A 244 9.93 -11.25 23.04
CA VAL A 244 10.74 -10.13 22.53
C VAL A 244 12.00 -9.99 23.38
N LYS A 245 13.17 -10.39 22.84
CA LYS A 245 14.46 -10.27 23.54
C LYS A 245 14.99 -8.86 23.56
N SER A 246 14.97 -8.21 22.40
CA SER A 246 15.44 -6.84 22.23
C SER A 246 14.75 -6.17 21.05
N VAL A 247 14.55 -4.86 21.18
CA VAL A 247 14.02 -3.99 20.14
C VAL A 247 15.07 -2.94 19.83
N ASP A 248 15.48 -2.81 18.58
CA ASP A 248 16.40 -1.80 18.08
C ASP A 248 15.67 -0.91 17.08
N PRO A 249 15.11 0.23 17.52
CA PRO A 249 14.36 1.13 16.65
C PRO A 249 15.23 1.81 15.59
N GLU A 250 16.51 2.07 15.90
CA GLU A 250 17.42 2.76 14.97
C GLU A 250 17.73 1.90 13.74
N ASN A 251 17.98 0.61 13.96
CA ASN A 251 18.27 -0.34 12.87
C ASN A 251 17.02 -1.09 12.38
N LYS A 252 15.84 -0.78 12.95
CA LYS A 252 14.56 -1.45 12.66
C LYS A 252 14.67 -2.98 12.79
N ARG A 253 15.31 -3.46 13.88
CA ARG A 253 15.52 -4.87 14.14
C ARG A 253 14.86 -5.28 15.45
N ILE A 254 14.19 -6.42 15.43
CA ILE A 254 13.57 -7.03 16.58
C ILE A 254 14.12 -8.43 16.70
N SER A 255 14.75 -8.74 17.86
CA SER A 255 15.23 -10.08 18.19
C SER A 255 14.15 -10.80 18.98
N LEU A 256 13.76 -11.96 18.46
CA LEU A 256 12.71 -12.79 19.02
C LEU A 256 13.28 -14.13 19.53
N SER A 257 12.57 -14.73 20.49
CA SER A 257 12.84 -16.06 20.98
C SER A 257 11.54 -16.87 21.07
N VAL A 258 11.56 -18.05 20.50
CA VAL A 258 10.46 -19.01 20.60
C VAL A 258 10.66 -19.88 21.84
N LYS A 259 11.91 -20.27 22.14
CA LYS A 259 12.21 -21.11 23.30
C LYS A 259 11.79 -20.49 24.63
N ASP A 260 11.92 -19.16 24.78
CA ASP A 260 11.60 -18.47 26.04
C ASP A 260 10.08 -18.41 26.33
N THR A 261 9.25 -18.73 25.33
CA THR A 261 7.79 -18.94 25.52
C THR A 261 7.45 -20.39 25.89
N MET A 262 8.40 -21.31 25.62
CA MET A 262 8.26 -22.70 25.99
C MET A 262 8.79 -22.89 27.42
N ARG A 263 8.18 -23.82 28.14
CA ARG A 263 8.66 -24.17 29.48
C ARG A 263 10.07 -24.75 29.38
N ASP A 264 10.99 -24.23 30.21
CA ASP A 264 12.36 -24.75 30.26
C ASP A 264 12.32 -26.23 30.72
N PRO A 265 12.85 -27.18 29.93
CA PRO A 265 12.91 -28.59 30.33
C PRO A 265 13.62 -28.84 31.69
N TRP A 266 14.57 -27.96 32.05
CA TRP A 266 15.27 -28.03 33.30
C TRP A 266 14.44 -27.68 34.53
N TYR A 267 13.39 -26.86 34.38
CA TYR A 267 12.55 -26.44 35.49
C TYR A 267 11.79 -27.61 36.11
N ASP A 268 11.36 -28.55 35.28
CA ASP A 268 10.63 -29.75 35.72
C ASP A 268 11.56 -30.95 36.05
N SER A 269 12.87 -30.79 35.85
CA SER A 269 13.84 -31.88 36.02
C SER A 269 13.89 -32.42 37.46
N ALA A 270 13.81 -31.54 38.45
CA ALA A 270 13.80 -31.91 39.86
C ALA A 270 12.53 -32.66 40.30
N GLU A 271 11.40 -32.45 39.59
CA GLU A 271 10.16 -33.19 39.83
C GLU A 271 10.07 -34.50 39.07
N LYS A 272 10.67 -34.55 37.85
CA LYS A 272 10.64 -35.72 36.97
C LYS A 272 11.68 -36.78 37.34
N TYR A 273 12.86 -36.36 37.80
CA TYR A 273 14.01 -37.25 38.02
C TYR A 273 14.46 -37.20 39.48
N SER A 274 14.52 -38.38 40.10
CA SER A 274 14.98 -38.56 41.49
C SER A 274 16.28 -39.29 41.55
N GLU A 275 17.10 -39.04 42.59
CA GLU A 275 18.33 -39.79 42.82
C GLU A 275 18.04 -41.28 42.95
N GLY A 276 18.81 -42.11 42.23
CA GLY A 276 18.65 -43.56 42.18
C GLY A 276 17.64 -44.07 41.13
N GLN A 277 17.03 -43.20 40.36
CA GLN A 277 16.12 -43.58 39.26
C GLN A 277 16.94 -44.09 38.07
N ILE A 278 16.53 -45.23 37.49
CA ILE A 278 17.10 -45.74 36.24
C ILE A 278 16.35 -45.08 35.07
N ILE A 279 17.12 -44.43 34.19
CA ILE A 279 16.59 -43.76 33.00
C ILE A 279 17.28 -44.29 31.75
N GLU A 280 16.57 -44.37 30.67
CA GLU A 280 17.08 -44.69 29.34
C GLU A 280 17.30 -43.42 28.54
N GLY A 281 18.40 -43.31 27.82
CA GLY A 281 18.71 -42.19 26.97
C GLY A 281 19.65 -42.57 25.84
N LYS A 282 19.79 -41.65 24.86
CA LYS A 282 20.62 -41.83 23.69
C LYS A 282 21.95 -41.10 23.86
N VAL A 283 23.09 -41.82 23.76
CA VAL A 283 24.40 -41.18 23.76
C VAL A 283 24.58 -40.35 22.50
N ILE A 284 24.77 -39.05 22.68
CA ILE A 284 24.89 -38.06 21.59
C ILE A 284 26.35 -37.67 21.32
N LYS A 285 27.19 -37.68 22.38
CA LYS A 285 28.58 -37.26 22.24
C LYS A 285 29.44 -37.94 23.28
N LEU A 286 30.63 -38.43 22.84
CA LEU A 286 31.70 -38.95 23.68
C LEU A 286 32.78 -37.88 23.82
N THR A 287 33.29 -37.71 25.06
CA THR A 287 34.37 -36.78 25.40
C THR A 287 35.38 -37.48 26.29
N ASP A 288 36.58 -36.89 26.46
CA ASP A 288 37.65 -37.46 27.28
C ASP A 288 37.31 -37.57 28.78
N PHE A 289 36.24 -36.89 29.23
CA PHE A 289 35.80 -36.91 30.63
C PHE A 289 34.47 -37.65 30.86
N GLY A 290 33.81 -38.15 29.81
CA GLY A 290 32.55 -38.86 29.92
C GLY A 290 31.70 -38.86 28.64
N ALA A 291 30.49 -39.39 28.74
CA ALA A 291 29.50 -39.47 27.68
C ALA A 291 28.34 -38.53 27.97
N PHE A 292 27.95 -37.74 26.97
CA PHE A 292 26.68 -36.99 27.00
C PHE A 292 25.55 -37.86 26.46
N MET A 293 24.51 -37.96 27.23
CA MET A 293 23.32 -38.74 26.94
C MET A 293 22.11 -37.83 26.92
N GLU A 294 21.39 -37.80 25.82
CA GLU A 294 20.09 -37.16 25.72
C GLU A 294 19.02 -38.01 26.37
N ILE A 295 18.39 -37.47 27.40
CA ILE A 295 17.33 -38.13 28.18
C ILE A 295 15.97 -37.79 27.55
N GLU A 296 15.73 -36.49 27.31
CA GLU A 296 14.58 -35.91 26.56
C GLU A 296 15.14 -34.87 25.61
N PRO A 297 14.41 -34.48 24.55
CA PRO A 297 14.85 -33.42 23.65
C PRO A 297 15.16 -32.12 24.40
N GLY A 298 16.44 -31.68 24.35
CA GLY A 298 16.93 -30.50 25.07
C GLY A 298 17.37 -30.75 26.52
N PHE A 299 17.35 -31.98 26.99
CA PHE A 299 17.79 -32.36 28.30
C PHE A 299 18.94 -33.41 28.24
N ASP A 300 20.15 -32.95 28.39
CA ASP A 300 21.36 -33.78 28.28
C ASP A 300 21.95 -34.09 29.66
N GLY A 301 22.16 -35.35 29.95
CA GLY A 301 22.89 -35.85 31.13
C GLY A 301 24.33 -36.15 30.81
N LEU A 302 25.25 -35.93 31.76
CA LEU A 302 26.64 -36.34 31.67
C LEU A 302 26.86 -37.60 32.49
N ILE A 303 27.35 -38.66 31.86
CA ILE A 303 27.86 -39.85 32.52
C ILE A 303 29.36 -39.70 32.61
N PRO A 304 29.92 -39.49 33.82
CA PRO A 304 31.38 -39.39 34.01
C PRO A 304 32.07 -40.67 33.58
N MET A 305 33.35 -40.57 33.15
CA MET A 305 34.15 -41.71 32.67
C MET A 305 34.22 -42.87 33.68
N GLY A 306 34.24 -42.54 34.99
CA GLY A 306 34.28 -43.55 36.05
C GLY A 306 33.00 -44.36 36.23
N GLU A 307 31.86 -43.86 35.71
CA GLU A 307 30.54 -44.46 35.83
C GLU A 307 30.06 -45.13 34.53
N LEU A 308 30.89 -45.09 33.45
CA LEU A 308 30.55 -45.72 32.17
C LEU A 308 30.64 -47.23 32.16
N ALA A 309 31.54 -47.80 32.97
CA ALA A 309 31.69 -49.24 33.08
C ALA A 309 32.41 -49.64 34.39
N ASP A 310 32.19 -50.92 34.85
CA ASP A 310 32.82 -51.48 36.01
C ASP A 310 34.36 -51.65 35.92
N LYS A 311 34.93 -51.51 34.72
CA LYS A 311 36.33 -51.53 34.42
C LYS A 311 36.87 -50.20 34.00
N ARG A 312 38.03 -49.79 34.45
CA ARG A 312 38.71 -48.56 34.07
C ARG A 312 38.88 -48.49 32.54
N ILE A 313 38.23 -47.57 31.90
CA ILE A 313 38.27 -47.31 30.47
C ILE A 313 39.22 -46.10 30.25
N GLU A 314 40.11 -46.19 29.26
CA GLU A 314 41.07 -45.13 28.93
C GLU A 314 40.48 -44.10 27.97
N ARG A 315 39.33 -44.41 27.29
CA ARG A 315 38.54 -43.53 26.42
C ARG A 315 37.06 -43.94 26.46
N ALA A 316 36.20 -42.98 26.45
CA ALA A 316 34.75 -43.17 26.41
C ALA A 316 34.22 -43.61 25.03
#